data_e30b63b5817404e309eede311be6a6c9
#
_entry.id   e30b63b5817404e309eede311be6a6c9
#
_cell.length_a   1.000
_cell.length_b   1.000
_cell.length_c   1.000
_cell.angle_alpha   90.00
_cell.angle_beta   90.00
_cell.angle_gamma   90.00
#
_symmetry.space_group_name_H-M   'P 1'
#
loop_
_entity.id
_entity.type
_entity.pdbx_description
1 polymer ?
#
loop_
_entity_poly.entity_id
_entity_poly.type
_entity_poly.pdbx_seq_one_letter_code
_entity_poly.pdbx_strand_id
1 'polypeptide(L)'
;MSTKLEQYREEIISINNQILDLLSKRGELAQKIGEEKIKQGTKVYDPQREKEMINELMDRNNGPFNDNVIKQLFKEIFKASTDLQKSENEKHLYVSRKLKPEDTIVKFDNGGVIGDGNKSFVFGPCSVESQEQVDAVARDLQAKGEKFIKD
;
A
#
# COMPACT_ATOMS: atom_id res chain seq x y z
N MET A 1 -22.08 17.53 44.86
CA MET A 1 -23.01 16.60 44.18
C MET A 1 -22.79 16.74 42.68
N SER A 2 -22.29 15.69 42.02
CA SER A 2 -22.16 15.71 40.56
C SER A 2 -23.53 15.84 39.92
N THR A 3 -23.68 16.72 38.95
CA THR A 3 -24.94 16.85 38.23
C THR A 3 -25.17 15.63 37.33
N LYS A 4 -26.43 15.29 37.03
CA LYS A 4 -26.76 14.21 36.09
C LYS A 4 -26.03 14.35 34.77
N LEU A 5 -25.80 15.58 34.32
CA LEU A 5 -25.06 15.90 33.11
C LEU A 5 -23.57 15.54 33.23
N GLU A 6 -22.96 15.75 34.37
CA GLU A 6 -21.56 15.37 34.63
C GLU A 6 -21.40 13.85 34.63
N GLN A 7 -22.33 13.13 35.23
CA GLN A 7 -22.34 11.66 35.20
C GLN A 7 -22.40 11.12 33.76
N TYR A 8 -23.28 11.63 32.89
CA TYR A 8 -23.36 11.24 31.50
C TYR A 8 -22.08 11.56 30.71
N ARG A 9 -21.43 12.70 31.01
CA ARG A 9 -20.13 13.02 30.39
C ARG A 9 -19.03 12.05 30.79
N GLU A 10 -18.98 11.68 32.07
CA GLU A 10 -18.03 10.67 32.57
C GLU A 10 -18.27 9.30 31.91
N GLU A 11 -19.52 8.89 31.76
CA GLU A 11 -19.89 7.65 31.05
C GLU A 11 -19.43 7.68 29.58
N ILE A 12 -19.63 8.81 28.86
CA ILE A 12 -19.15 8.99 27.48
C ILE A 12 -17.62 8.90 27.42
N ILE A 13 -16.89 9.50 28.36
CA ILE A 13 -15.43 9.40 28.42
C ILE A 13 -15.00 7.94 28.60
N SER A 14 -15.65 7.20 29.48
CA SER A 14 -15.38 5.77 29.69
C SER A 14 -15.62 4.97 28.42
N ILE A 15 -16.73 5.22 27.72
CA ILE A 15 -17.03 4.56 26.44
C ILE A 15 -15.99 4.91 25.38
N ASN A 16 -15.55 6.17 25.27
CA ASN A 16 -14.51 6.58 24.33
C ASN A 16 -13.20 5.85 24.57
N ASN A 17 -12.81 5.65 25.83
CA ASN A 17 -11.62 4.86 26.17
C ASN A 17 -11.78 3.39 25.74
N GLN A 18 -12.95 2.79 25.95
CA GLN A 18 -13.22 1.42 25.48
C GLN A 18 -13.16 1.32 23.95
N ILE A 19 -13.70 2.30 23.23
CA ILE A 19 -13.61 2.37 21.77
C ILE A 19 -12.15 2.45 21.33
N LEU A 20 -11.33 3.28 21.96
CA LEU A 20 -9.90 3.41 21.67
C LEU A 20 -9.16 2.09 21.88
N ASP A 21 -9.41 1.40 22.97
CA ASP A 21 -8.82 0.09 23.27
C ASP A 21 -9.22 -0.97 22.22
N LEU A 22 -10.49 -0.97 21.82
CA LEU A 22 -10.98 -1.89 20.78
C LEU A 22 -10.39 -1.59 19.40
N LEU A 23 -10.25 -0.31 19.04
CA LEU A 23 -9.58 0.12 17.81
C LEU A 23 -8.11 -0.27 17.80
N SER A 24 -7.41 -0.14 18.93
CA SER A 24 -6.01 -0.54 19.08
C SER A 24 -5.86 -2.06 18.87
N LYS A 25 -6.65 -2.87 19.55
CA LYS A 25 -6.67 -4.33 19.38
C LYS A 25 -6.99 -4.72 17.93
N ARG A 26 -7.94 -4.03 17.30
CA ARG A 26 -8.28 -4.26 15.91
C ARG A 26 -7.13 -3.92 14.97
N GLY A 27 -6.40 -2.82 15.25
CA GLY A 27 -5.21 -2.42 14.51
C GLY A 27 -4.10 -3.48 14.56
N GLU A 28 -3.80 -4.01 15.75
CA GLU A 28 -2.83 -5.09 15.94
C GLU A 28 -3.20 -6.36 15.14
N LEU A 29 -4.48 -6.72 15.15
CA LEU A 29 -4.96 -7.85 14.35
C LEU A 29 -4.87 -7.59 12.85
N ALA A 30 -5.14 -6.34 12.42
CA ALA A 30 -5.00 -5.96 11.02
C ALA A 30 -3.54 -6.07 10.54
N GLN A 31 -2.55 -5.68 11.37
CA GLN A 31 -1.13 -5.86 11.07
C GLN A 31 -0.77 -7.34 10.92
N LYS A 32 -1.18 -8.20 11.86
CA LYS A 32 -0.95 -9.66 11.78
C LYS A 32 -1.58 -10.28 10.53
N ILE A 33 -2.78 -9.84 10.15
CA ILE A 33 -3.42 -10.28 8.90
C ILE A 33 -2.60 -9.80 7.69
N GLY A 34 -2.05 -8.60 7.71
CA GLY A 34 -1.18 -8.07 6.66
C GLY A 34 0.07 -8.93 6.48
N GLU A 35 0.76 -9.27 7.57
CA GLU A 35 1.93 -10.15 7.57
C GLU A 35 1.61 -11.53 7.00
N GLU A 36 0.48 -12.11 7.40
CA GLU A 36 0.07 -13.43 6.93
C GLU A 36 -0.29 -13.43 5.44
N LYS A 37 -0.98 -12.38 4.97
CA LYS A 37 -1.28 -12.19 3.54
C LYS A 37 -0.02 -12.08 2.69
N ILE A 38 1.02 -11.40 3.19
CA ILE A 38 2.32 -11.30 2.52
C ILE A 38 2.94 -12.69 2.36
N LYS A 39 2.97 -13.50 3.43
CA LYS A 39 3.51 -14.87 3.40
C LYS A 39 2.77 -15.76 2.40
N GLN A 40 1.46 -15.57 2.26
CA GLN A 40 0.59 -16.33 1.37
C GLN A 40 0.54 -15.75 -0.07
N GLY A 41 1.18 -14.61 -0.34
CA GLY A 41 1.13 -13.94 -1.64
C GLY A 41 -0.27 -13.44 -2.02
N THR A 42 -1.16 -13.20 -1.03
CA THR A 42 -2.54 -12.77 -1.28
C THR A 42 -2.66 -11.25 -1.23
N LYS A 43 -3.69 -10.72 -1.91
CA LYS A 43 -3.93 -9.26 -1.94
C LYS A 43 -4.35 -8.75 -0.56
N VAL A 44 -3.78 -7.60 -0.16
CA VAL A 44 -4.12 -6.91 1.09
C VAL A 44 -5.59 -6.47 1.10
N TYR A 45 -6.06 -5.86 0.02
CA TYR A 45 -7.40 -5.32 -0.11
C TYR A 45 -8.38 -6.36 -0.65
N ASP A 46 -9.49 -6.58 0.08
CA ASP A 46 -10.58 -7.48 -0.24
C ASP A 46 -11.93 -6.75 -0.16
N PRO A 47 -12.41 -6.19 -1.28
CA PRO A 47 -13.67 -5.43 -1.31
C PRO A 47 -14.90 -6.26 -0.97
N GLN A 48 -14.89 -7.55 -1.32
CA GLN A 48 -16.03 -8.42 -1.06
C GLN A 48 -16.20 -8.66 0.44
N ARG A 49 -15.10 -8.94 1.13
CA ARG A 49 -15.11 -9.11 2.59
C ARG A 49 -15.50 -7.82 3.33
N GLU A 50 -15.07 -6.64 2.86
CA GLU A 50 -15.52 -5.37 3.44
C GLU A 50 -17.02 -5.18 3.30
N LYS A 51 -17.59 -5.52 2.14
CA LYS A 51 -19.03 -5.43 1.89
C LYS A 51 -19.81 -6.36 2.80
N GLU A 52 -19.36 -7.60 2.97
CA GLU A 52 -19.98 -8.57 3.86
C GLU A 52 -19.99 -8.08 5.30
N MET A 53 -18.86 -7.61 5.81
CA MET A 53 -18.76 -7.07 7.17
C MET A 53 -19.67 -5.84 7.37
N ILE A 54 -19.79 -4.96 6.38
CA ILE A 54 -20.71 -3.81 6.45
C ILE A 54 -22.16 -4.30 6.55
N ASN A 55 -22.57 -5.28 5.76
CA ASN A 55 -23.93 -5.81 5.80
C ASN A 55 -24.24 -6.44 7.17
N GLU A 56 -23.33 -7.27 7.71
CA GLU A 56 -23.49 -7.85 9.05
C GLU A 56 -23.63 -6.77 10.15
N LEU A 57 -22.89 -5.65 10.01
CA LEU A 57 -23.01 -4.54 10.96
C LEU A 57 -24.36 -3.81 10.85
N MET A 58 -24.89 -3.65 9.63
CA MET A 58 -26.22 -3.07 9.42
C MET A 58 -27.31 -3.94 10.01
N ASP A 59 -27.25 -5.25 9.78
CA ASP A 59 -28.23 -6.23 10.31
C ASP A 59 -28.25 -6.22 11.87
N ARG A 60 -27.16 -5.84 12.50
CA ARG A 60 -27.02 -5.79 13.97
C ARG A 60 -27.23 -4.40 14.56
N ASN A 61 -27.43 -3.39 13.71
CA ASN A 61 -27.59 -2.02 14.17
C ASN A 61 -28.99 -1.79 14.75
N ASN A 62 -29.09 -1.78 16.07
CA ASN A 62 -30.33 -1.48 16.82
C ASN A 62 -30.17 -0.17 17.64
N GLY A 63 -29.11 0.58 17.39
CA GLY A 63 -28.80 1.82 18.11
C GLY A 63 -29.46 3.08 17.53
N PRO A 64 -29.21 4.23 18.13
CA PRO A 64 -29.81 5.50 17.71
C PRO A 64 -29.18 6.07 16.43
N PHE A 65 -28.02 5.56 15.99
CA PHE A 65 -27.40 5.98 14.74
C PHE A 65 -28.03 5.24 13.56
N ASN A 66 -28.34 5.98 12.49
CA ASN A 66 -28.82 5.34 11.27
C ASN A 66 -27.69 4.56 10.56
N ASP A 67 -28.08 3.62 9.70
CA ASP A 67 -27.16 2.72 9.02
C ASP A 67 -26.09 3.44 8.17
N ASN A 68 -26.44 4.58 7.57
CA ASN A 68 -25.50 5.36 6.78
C ASN A 68 -24.35 5.93 7.64
N VAL A 69 -24.65 6.38 8.85
CA VAL A 69 -23.62 6.88 9.80
C VAL A 69 -22.70 5.73 10.23
N ILE A 70 -23.29 4.59 10.62
CA ILE A 70 -22.51 3.40 10.98
C ILE A 70 -21.63 2.95 9.83
N LYS A 71 -22.19 2.87 8.62
CA LYS A 71 -21.45 2.51 7.41
C LYS A 71 -20.26 3.43 7.14
N GLN A 72 -20.42 4.73 7.30
CA GLN A 72 -19.34 5.69 7.12
C GLN A 72 -18.23 5.51 8.15
N LEU A 73 -18.58 5.37 9.44
CA LEU A 73 -17.62 5.13 10.51
C LEU A 73 -16.79 3.87 10.27
N PHE A 74 -17.44 2.76 9.91
CA PHE A 74 -16.73 1.52 9.66
C PHE A 74 -15.91 1.54 8.38
N LYS A 75 -16.30 2.30 7.34
CA LYS A 75 -15.46 2.52 6.16
C LYS A 75 -14.15 3.22 6.53
N GLU A 76 -14.18 4.23 7.40
CA GLU A 76 -12.95 4.89 7.86
C GLU A 76 -12.07 3.95 8.70
N ILE A 77 -12.68 3.15 9.57
CA ILE A 77 -11.96 2.13 10.34
C ILE A 77 -11.30 1.08 9.40
N PHE A 78 -11.99 0.65 8.36
CA PHE A 78 -11.45 -0.32 7.38
C PHE A 78 -10.32 0.29 6.57
N LYS A 79 -10.48 1.53 6.11
CA LYS A 79 -9.43 2.28 5.43
C LYS A 79 -8.16 2.40 6.28
N ALA A 80 -8.31 2.85 7.53
CA ALA A 80 -7.18 2.93 8.47
C ALA A 80 -6.49 1.58 8.67
N SER A 81 -7.25 0.48 8.77
CA SER A 81 -6.70 -0.87 8.90
C SER A 81 -5.99 -1.37 7.64
N THR A 82 -6.52 -1.01 6.46
CA THR A 82 -5.88 -1.32 5.18
C THR A 82 -4.56 -0.55 5.03
N ASP A 83 -4.50 0.69 5.49
CA ASP A 83 -3.29 1.50 5.44
C ASP A 83 -2.21 0.95 6.40
N LEU A 84 -2.60 0.43 7.59
CA LEU A 84 -1.69 -0.31 8.46
C LEU A 84 -1.12 -1.56 7.77
N GLN A 85 -1.97 -2.36 7.10
CA GLN A 85 -1.52 -3.55 6.36
C GLN A 85 -0.60 -3.20 5.18
N LYS A 86 -0.86 -2.08 4.49
CA LYS A 86 0.01 -1.60 3.40
C LYS A 86 1.37 -1.15 3.92
N SER A 87 1.42 -0.47 5.06
CA SER A 87 2.68 -0.05 5.67
C SER A 87 3.57 -1.23 6.02
N GLU A 88 3.00 -2.35 6.48
CA GLU A 88 3.73 -3.60 6.69
C GLU A 88 4.24 -4.20 5.37
N ASN A 89 3.42 -4.17 4.32
CA ASN A 89 3.83 -4.65 2.99
C ASN A 89 4.98 -3.80 2.41
N GLU A 90 4.96 -2.48 2.63
CA GLU A 90 6.05 -1.59 2.20
C GLU A 90 7.40 -1.91 2.87
N LYS A 91 7.42 -2.46 4.09
CA LYS A 91 8.65 -2.89 4.78
C LYS A 91 9.35 -4.05 4.06
N HIS A 92 8.63 -4.80 3.25
CA HIS A 92 9.17 -5.93 2.49
C HIS A 92 9.46 -5.60 1.02
N LEU A 93 9.27 -4.35 0.60
CA LEU A 93 9.62 -3.93 -0.76
C LEU A 93 11.14 -3.77 -0.89
N TYR A 94 11.74 -4.46 -1.88
CA TYR A 94 13.17 -4.33 -2.19
C TYR A 94 13.54 -2.90 -2.65
N VAL A 95 12.58 -2.16 -3.19
CA VAL A 95 12.75 -0.79 -3.71
C VAL A 95 11.72 0.11 -3.06
N SER A 96 12.06 0.70 -1.93
CA SER A 96 11.21 1.67 -1.24
C SER A 96 12.04 2.84 -0.74
N ARG A 97 11.70 4.05 -1.16
CA ARG A 97 12.36 5.29 -0.67
C ARG A 97 12.19 5.50 0.84
N LYS A 98 11.18 4.89 1.46
CA LYS A 98 11.00 4.93 2.91
C LYS A 98 12.04 4.08 3.64
N LEU A 99 12.47 2.96 3.04
CA LEU A 99 13.44 2.03 3.62
C LEU A 99 14.86 2.32 3.17
N LYS A 100 15.02 2.79 1.94
CA LYS A 100 16.30 3.16 1.35
C LYS A 100 16.15 4.52 0.66
N PRO A 101 16.40 5.61 1.38
CA PRO A 101 16.30 6.96 0.83
C PRO A 101 17.37 7.24 -0.24
N GLU A 102 18.51 6.54 -0.19
CA GLU A 102 19.59 6.70 -1.15
C GLU A 102 19.23 6.08 -2.51
N ASP A 103 19.82 6.61 -3.57
CA ASP A 103 19.67 6.07 -4.91
C ASP A 103 20.32 4.69 -5.04
N THR A 104 19.65 3.79 -5.74
CA THR A 104 20.25 2.50 -6.10
C THR A 104 21.06 2.67 -7.37
N ILE A 105 22.36 2.43 -7.29
CA ILE A 105 23.26 2.48 -8.43
C ILE A 105 23.39 1.08 -9.01
N VAL A 106 23.00 0.91 -10.27
CA VAL A 106 23.15 -0.33 -11.02
C VAL A 106 24.29 -0.17 -12.02
N LYS A 107 25.29 -1.05 -11.92
CA LYS A 107 26.45 -1.09 -12.82
C LYS A 107 26.35 -2.29 -13.74
N PHE A 108 26.58 -2.07 -15.01
CA PHE A 108 26.56 -3.12 -16.05
C PHE A 108 27.98 -3.42 -16.53
N ASP A 109 28.20 -4.64 -17.00
CA ASP A 109 29.52 -5.14 -17.46
C ASP A 109 30.07 -4.33 -18.65
N ASN A 110 29.20 -3.73 -19.45
CA ASN A 110 29.58 -2.84 -20.55
C ASN A 110 30.02 -1.44 -20.09
N GLY A 111 30.16 -1.22 -18.78
CA GLY A 111 30.51 0.07 -18.19
C GLY A 111 29.35 1.09 -18.14
N GLY A 112 28.13 0.66 -18.43
CA GLY A 112 26.92 1.45 -18.22
C GLY A 112 26.60 1.56 -16.73
N VAL A 113 26.05 2.70 -16.30
CA VAL A 113 25.60 2.95 -14.90
C VAL A 113 24.25 3.62 -14.96
N ILE A 114 23.34 3.19 -14.10
CA ILE A 114 22.02 3.82 -13.89
C ILE A 114 21.87 4.16 -12.40
N GLY A 115 21.36 5.34 -12.09
CA GLY A 115 21.10 5.79 -10.72
C GLY A 115 22.25 6.53 -10.04
N ASP A 116 23.29 6.89 -10.77
CA ASP A 116 24.48 7.64 -10.28
C ASP A 116 24.29 9.17 -10.30
N GLY A 117 23.07 9.65 -10.50
CA GLY A 117 22.73 11.07 -10.63
C GLY A 117 22.88 11.62 -12.06
N ASN A 118 23.48 10.87 -12.97
CA ASN A 118 23.57 11.22 -14.38
C ASN A 118 22.34 10.77 -15.16
N LYS A 119 22.08 11.43 -16.30
CA LYS A 119 21.02 10.99 -17.22
C LYS A 119 21.49 9.78 -17.99
N SER A 120 20.73 8.72 -17.96
CA SER A 120 20.93 7.54 -18.81
C SER A 120 19.87 7.51 -19.89
N PHE A 121 20.27 7.26 -21.12
CA PHE A 121 19.38 7.14 -22.26
C PHE A 121 19.26 5.67 -22.64
N VAL A 122 18.03 5.21 -22.86
CA VAL A 122 17.75 3.86 -23.35
C VAL A 122 17.05 4.00 -24.68
N PHE A 123 17.65 3.46 -25.72
CA PHE A 123 17.16 3.56 -27.09
C PHE A 123 16.63 2.20 -27.55
N GLY A 124 15.80 2.22 -28.58
CA GLY A 124 15.32 1.00 -29.20
C GLY A 124 14.19 1.27 -30.19
N PRO A 125 13.82 0.27 -31.02
CA PRO A 125 12.72 0.39 -31.95
C PRO A 125 11.39 0.54 -31.20
N CYS A 126 10.39 1.13 -31.86
CA CYS A 126 9.01 1.21 -31.30
C CYS A 126 8.33 -0.17 -31.28
N SER A 127 8.67 -1.02 -32.24
CA SER A 127 8.24 -2.41 -32.33
C SER A 127 9.42 -3.27 -32.81
N VAL A 128 9.48 -4.51 -32.34
CA VAL A 128 10.45 -5.51 -32.81
C VAL A 128 9.74 -6.38 -33.83
N GLU A 129 10.15 -6.22 -35.11
CA GLU A 129 9.55 -6.95 -36.23
C GLU A 129 10.45 -8.09 -36.74
N SER A 130 11.77 -7.96 -36.57
CA SER A 130 12.73 -9.01 -36.91
C SER A 130 14.03 -8.89 -36.11
N GLN A 131 14.78 -9.97 -36.04
CA GLN A 131 16.10 -10.01 -35.41
C GLN A 131 17.09 -9.08 -36.12
N GLU A 132 17.05 -9.02 -37.47
CA GLU A 132 17.92 -8.17 -38.28
C GLU A 132 17.73 -6.69 -37.96
N GLN A 133 16.47 -6.26 -37.70
CA GLN A 133 16.16 -4.89 -37.29
C GLN A 133 16.81 -4.56 -35.93
N VAL A 134 16.67 -5.43 -34.93
CA VAL A 134 17.27 -5.24 -33.62
C VAL A 134 18.78 -5.19 -33.70
N ASP A 135 19.40 -6.10 -34.43
CA ASP A 135 20.85 -6.18 -34.65
C ASP A 135 21.40 -4.94 -35.37
N ALA A 136 20.66 -4.39 -36.33
CA ALA A 136 21.04 -3.18 -37.04
C ALA A 136 21.01 -1.97 -36.12
N VAL A 137 19.94 -1.81 -35.32
CA VAL A 137 19.81 -0.73 -34.33
C VAL A 137 20.87 -0.84 -33.24
N ALA A 138 21.14 -2.04 -32.74
CA ALA A 138 22.16 -2.27 -31.72
C ALA A 138 23.56 -1.90 -32.22
N ARG A 139 23.93 -2.28 -33.45
CA ARG A 139 25.22 -1.88 -34.05
C ARG A 139 25.36 -0.38 -34.25
N ASP A 140 24.32 0.30 -34.72
CA ASP A 140 24.32 1.75 -34.89
C ASP A 140 24.48 2.51 -33.54
N LEU A 141 23.73 2.06 -32.52
CA LEU A 141 23.82 2.64 -31.16
C LEU A 141 25.21 2.40 -30.55
N GLN A 142 25.74 1.19 -30.68
CA GLN A 142 27.07 0.86 -30.18
C GLN A 142 28.15 1.72 -30.87
N ALA A 143 28.04 1.94 -32.19
CA ALA A 143 28.97 2.76 -32.95
C ALA A 143 28.91 4.25 -32.49
N LYS A 144 27.79 4.70 -31.96
CA LYS A 144 27.58 6.04 -31.37
C LYS A 144 27.96 6.13 -29.90
N GLY A 145 28.42 5.04 -29.31
CA GLY A 145 28.83 4.99 -27.90
C GLY A 145 27.68 4.84 -26.90
N GLU A 146 26.48 4.56 -27.37
CA GLU A 146 25.33 4.32 -26.50
C GLU A 146 25.44 2.96 -25.82
N LYS A 147 25.02 2.90 -24.53
CA LYS A 147 25.25 1.74 -23.68
C LYS A 147 24.00 0.90 -23.44
N PHE A 148 22.83 1.48 -23.66
CA PHE A 148 21.57 0.84 -23.33
C PHE A 148 20.64 0.79 -24.54
N ILE A 149 20.13 -0.41 -24.81
CA ILE A 149 19.08 -0.66 -25.79
C ILE A 149 17.92 -1.34 -25.10
N LYS A 150 16.69 -1.01 -25.51
CA LYS A 150 15.49 -1.79 -25.19
C LYS A 150 15.05 -2.58 -26.41
N ASP A 151 14.63 -3.76 -26.21
CA ASP A 151 13.95 -4.68 -27.13
C ASP A 151 12.47 -4.84 -26.77
#